data_385316ef205cb5ac5c1b19f07bc7c967
#
_entry.id   385316ef205cb5ac5c1b19f07bc7c967
#
_cell.length_a   1.000
_cell.length_b   1.000
_cell.length_c   1.000
_cell.angle_alpha   90.00
_cell.angle_beta   90.00
_cell.angle_gamma   90.00
#
_symmetry.space_group_name_H-M   'P 1'
#
loop_
_entity.id
_entity.type
_entity.pdbx_description
1 polymer ?
#
loop_
_entity_poly.entity_id
_entity_poly.type
_entity_poly.pdbx_seq_one_letter_code
_entity_poly.pdbx_strand_id
1 'polypeptide(L)'
;SGKYPEHRKHSVQKLSSADIPLILEFINKNSSTKQITVDFYGGESLLEFEWISKFVDAATIATDRSWRFEVSTNGLMLNPDIADWLVRHDFNIFVSIDGTGDFHDNCRKDIHGNRTFSTIYDNLSYIREESVSYWKNNVHIMMTVQDISSFPIIAQQWVLNPMLKEKMPYRISEVSTVYNKNTQKVDAAELSKYMRLVEWYKDHPDNGVMKNFFTMWLAEWVERPIIKLDQEVE
;
A
#
# COMPACT_ATOMS: atom_id res chain seq x y z
N SER A 1 -7.55 -9.32 6.24
CA SER A 1 -6.55 -10.35 6.56
C SER A 1 -6.82 -11.58 5.70
N GLY A 2 -6.00 -11.75 4.65
CA GLY A 2 -6.09 -12.90 3.76
C GLY A 2 -5.77 -14.20 4.48
N LYS A 3 -6.41 -15.32 4.08
CA LYS A 3 -5.98 -16.65 4.48
C LYS A 3 -4.62 -16.91 3.81
N TYR A 4 -3.56 -16.90 4.59
CA TYR A 4 -2.23 -17.28 4.10
C TYR A 4 -2.16 -18.79 3.92
N PRO A 5 -1.37 -19.29 2.95
CA PRO A 5 -1.09 -20.73 2.83
C PRO A 5 -0.53 -21.30 4.13
N GLU A 6 -0.76 -22.59 4.41
CA GLU A 6 -0.39 -23.25 5.67
C GLU A 6 1.09 -23.09 6.09
N HIS A 7 1.99 -22.83 5.13
CA HIS A 7 3.41 -22.60 5.40
C HIS A 7 3.73 -21.16 5.86
N ARG A 8 2.76 -20.23 5.86
CA ARG A 8 2.88 -18.89 6.44
C ARG A 8 2.00 -18.76 7.67
N LYS A 9 2.44 -19.30 8.78
CA LYS A 9 1.76 -19.11 10.07
C LYS A 9 2.05 -17.69 10.57
N HIS A 10 1.00 -16.99 11.00
CA HIS A 10 1.20 -15.74 11.72
C HIS A 10 1.99 -16.02 12.98
N SER A 11 3.13 -15.37 13.15
CA SER A 11 3.85 -15.39 14.43
C SER A 11 3.13 -14.43 15.38
N VAL A 12 2.97 -14.88 16.63
CA VAL A 12 2.56 -14.01 17.74
C VAL A 12 3.75 -13.29 18.38
N GLN A 13 4.96 -13.52 17.85
CA GLN A 13 6.16 -12.85 18.32
C GLN A 13 6.12 -11.39 17.92
N LYS A 14 6.35 -10.53 18.90
CA LYS A 14 6.48 -9.09 18.73
C LYS A 14 7.91 -8.68 19.00
N LEU A 15 8.35 -7.63 18.32
CA LEU A 15 9.60 -6.98 18.66
C LEU A 15 9.48 -6.34 20.04
N SER A 16 10.52 -6.47 20.86
CA SER A 16 10.61 -5.83 22.16
C SER A 16 11.45 -4.55 22.07
N SER A 17 11.34 -3.68 23.07
CA SER A 17 12.21 -2.50 23.14
C SER A 17 13.71 -2.87 23.26
N ALA A 18 14.03 -4.07 23.73
CA ALA A 18 15.40 -4.59 23.80
C ALA A 18 15.99 -4.92 22.42
N ASP A 19 15.16 -5.09 21.40
CA ASP A 19 15.61 -5.37 20.04
C ASP A 19 16.07 -4.10 19.30
N ILE A 20 15.65 -2.91 19.75
CA ILE A 20 15.97 -1.64 19.10
C ILE A 20 17.48 -1.41 18.96
N PRO A 21 18.30 -1.52 20.01
CA PRO A 21 19.73 -1.36 19.90
C PRO A 21 20.39 -2.36 18.93
N LEU A 22 19.90 -3.59 18.93
CA LEU A 22 20.43 -4.65 18.06
C LEU A 22 20.12 -4.35 16.58
N ILE A 23 18.92 -3.85 16.29
CA ILE A 23 18.50 -3.46 14.93
C ILE A 23 19.34 -2.26 14.47
N LEU A 24 19.52 -1.24 15.30
CA LEU A 24 20.33 -0.07 14.98
C LEU A 24 21.82 -0.44 14.75
N GLU A 25 22.36 -1.32 15.59
CA GLU A 25 23.71 -1.85 15.41
C GLU A 25 23.85 -2.62 14.07
N PHE A 26 22.86 -3.46 13.76
CA PHE A 26 22.83 -4.20 12.50
C PHE A 26 22.81 -3.24 11.29
N ILE A 27 21.93 -2.22 11.31
CA ILE A 27 21.85 -1.20 10.25
C ILE A 27 23.20 -0.48 10.12
N ASN A 28 23.80 -0.07 11.23
CA ASN A 28 25.08 0.64 11.24
C ASN A 28 26.23 -0.19 10.69
N LYS A 29 26.28 -1.48 10.97
CA LYS A 29 27.30 -2.39 10.45
C LYS A 29 27.14 -2.73 8.97
N ASN A 30 25.90 -2.79 8.49
CA ASN A 30 25.59 -3.33 7.15
C ASN A 30 25.23 -2.28 6.11
N SER A 31 25.09 -1.01 6.49
CA SER A 31 24.83 0.07 5.54
C SER A 31 25.96 1.08 5.54
N SER A 32 26.45 1.40 4.33
CA SER A 32 27.44 2.47 4.10
C SER A 32 26.80 3.81 3.73
N THR A 33 25.48 3.84 3.48
CA THR A 33 24.76 5.06 3.08
C THR A 33 24.52 5.98 4.27
N LYS A 34 24.58 7.29 4.03
CA LYS A 34 24.23 8.30 5.06
C LYS A 34 22.73 8.39 5.27
N GLN A 35 21.93 8.12 4.24
CA GLN A 35 20.47 8.14 4.29
C GLN A 35 19.94 6.71 4.43
N ILE A 36 19.13 6.48 5.45
CA ILE A 36 18.46 5.21 5.72
C ILE A 36 16.95 5.43 5.63
N THR A 37 16.27 4.55 4.90
CA THR A 37 14.82 4.47 4.91
C THR A 37 14.41 3.25 5.72
N VAL A 38 13.49 3.44 6.67
CA VAL A 38 12.89 2.36 7.46
C VAL A 38 11.38 2.33 7.16
N ASP A 39 10.92 1.22 6.59
CA ASP A 39 9.49 0.97 6.36
C ASP A 39 8.94 0.06 7.45
N PHE A 40 8.01 0.58 8.23
CA PHE A 40 7.26 -0.19 9.22
C PHE A 40 6.10 -0.90 8.53
N TYR A 41 6.36 -2.14 8.17
CA TYR A 41 5.44 -3.00 7.43
C TYR A 41 5.09 -4.26 8.22
N GLY A 42 3.86 -4.75 8.07
CA GLY A 42 3.43 -5.98 8.76
C GLY A 42 1.96 -6.28 8.55
N GLY A 43 1.30 -6.88 9.55
CA GLY A 43 -0.15 -7.08 9.54
C GLY A 43 -0.88 -5.74 9.65
N GLU A 44 -0.73 -5.06 10.79
CA GLU A 44 -1.08 -3.66 11.01
C GLU A 44 0.00 -3.03 11.90
N SER A 45 0.83 -2.20 11.30
CA SER A 45 2.02 -1.65 11.95
C SER A 45 1.69 -0.73 13.12
N LEU A 46 0.62 0.06 13.01
CA LEU A 46 0.24 1.02 14.03
C LEU A 46 -0.33 0.41 15.31
N LEU A 47 -0.60 -0.89 15.35
CA LEU A 47 -0.87 -1.60 16.60
C LEU A 47 0.35 -1.61 17.54
N GLU A 48 1.55 -1.46 16.99
CA GLU A 48 2.81 -1.40 17.74
C GLU A 48 3.38 0.03 17.74
N PHE A 49 2.51 1.05 17.73
CA PHE A 49 2.90 2.46 17.65
C PHE A 49 3.87 2.88 18.75
N GLU A 50 3.70 2.38 19.98
CA GLU A 50 4.63 2.66 21.08
C GLU A 50 6.06 2.16 20.78
N TRP A 51 6.17 0.99 20.14
CA TRP A 51 7.47 0.46 19.73
C TRP A 51 8.07 1.30 18.59
N ILE A 52 7.25 1.69 17.62
CA ILE A 52 7.67 2.57 16.49
C ILE A 52 8.23 3.88 17.01
N SER A 53 7.53 4.53 17.95
CA SER A 53 7.97 5.80 18.52
C SER A 53 9.32 5.67 19.25
N LYS A 54 9.51 4.62 20.05
CA LYS A 54 10.78 4.35 20.73
C LYS A 54 11.93 4.08 19.73
N PHE A 55 11.64 3.39 18.64
CA PHE A 55 12.63 3.14 17.60
C PHE A 55 13.06 4.44 16.92
N VAL A 56 12.10 5.29 16.54
CA VAL A 56 12.37 6.60 15.90
C VAL A 56 13.22 7.48 16.80
N ASP A 57 12.85 7.58 18.09
CA ASP A 57 13.62 8.36 19.08
C ASP A 57 15.07 7.83 19.19
N ALA A 58 15.23 6.53 19.31
CA ALA A 58 16.56 5.92 19.41
C ALA A 58 17.40 6.11 18.14
N ALA A 59 16.77 5.96 16.96
CA ALA A 59 17.44 6.11 15.67
C ALA A 59 17.92 7.53 15.44
N THR A 60 17.11 8.53 15.79
CA THR A 60 17.44 9.96 15.58
C THR A 60 18.52 10.46 16.54
N ILE A 61 18.61 9.91 17.75
CA ILE A 61 19.59 10.31 18.75
C ILE A 61 20.93 9.57 18.56
N ALA A 62 20.89 8.30 18.21
CA ALA A 62 22.04 7.41 18.27
C ALA A 62 22.99 7.50 17.06
N THR A 63 22.65 8.22 16.00
CA THR A 63 23.42 8.19 14.77
C THR A 63 23.54 9.57 14.11
N ASP A 64 24.63 9.78 13.37
CA ASP A 64 24.86 10.92 12.48
C ASP A 64 24.22 10.76 11.10
N ARG A 65 23.29 9.79 10.97
CA ARG A 65 22.60 9.44 9.73
C ARG A 65 21.34 10.26 9.55
N SER A 66 20.96 10.46 8.30
CA SER A 66 19.65 10.98 7.92
C SER A 66 18.65 9.82 7.84
N TRP A 67 17.56 9.89 8.57
CA TRP A 67 16.51 8.89 8.59
C TRP A 67 15.30 9.35 7.80
N ARG A 68 14.70 8.43 7.06
CA ARG A 68 13.39 8.56 6.45
C ARG A 68 12.53 7.43 6.96
N PHE A 69 11.36 7.74 7.47
CA PHE A 69 10.45 6.76 8.02
C PHE A 69 9.21 6.61 7.15
N GLU A 70 8.80 5.38 6.96
CA GLU A 70 7.63 5.01 6.19
C GLU A 70 6.77 4.05 7.01
N VAL A 71 5.46 4.13 6.87
CA VAL A 71 4.54 3.21 7.52
C VAL A 71 3.43 2.78 6.58
N SER A 72 3.20 1.47 6.51
CA SER A 72 2.08 0.88 5.79
C SER A 72 0.98 0.48 6.77
N THR A 73 -0.25 0.98 6.55
CA THR A 73 -1.37 0.81 7.48
C THR A 73 -2.70 0.60 6.76
N ASN A 74 -3.63 -0.04 7.45
CA ASN A 74 -5.03 -0.06 7.02
C ASN A 74 -5.78 1.25 7.32
N GLY A 75 -5.17 2.19 8.04
CA GLY A 75 -5.71 3.52 8.32
C GLY A 75 -6.66 3.63 9.52
N LEU A 76 -7.06 2.52 10.14
CA LEU A 76 -7.99 2.56 11.27
C LEU A 76 -7.39 3.19 12.53
N MET A 77 -6.09 3.05 12.72
CA MET A 77 -5.38 3.59 13.88
C MET A 77 -4.84 5.02 13.67
N LEU A 78 -5.08 5.65 12.52
CA LEU A 78 -4.68 7.02 12.21
C LEU A 78 -5.57 8.05 12.92
N ASN A 79 -5.83 7.86 14.21
CA ASN A 79 -6.51 8.87 15.02
C ASN A 79 -5.66 10.15 15.13
N PRO A 80 -6.21 11.30 15.58
CA PRO A 80 -5.50 12.58 15.65
C PRO A 80 -4.15 12.49 16.34
N ASP A 81 -4.04 11.80 17.47
CA ASP A 81 -2.79 11.73 18.26
C ASP A 81 -1.67 11.04 17.46
N ILE A 82 -1.97 9.91 16.81
CA ILE A 82 -1.01 9.17 15.98
C ILE A 82 -0.71 9.96 14.70
N ALA A 83 -1.73 10.53 14.06
CA ALA A 83 -1.57 11.33 12.86
C ALA A 83 -0.64 12.52 13.10
N ASP A 84 -0.85 13.27 14.17
CA ASP A 84 -0.02 14.43 14.54
C ASP A 84 1.42 14.03 14.83
N TRP A 85 1.60 12.87 15.46
CA TRP A 85 2.94 12.37 15.73
C TRP A 85 3.66 11.99 14.42
N LEU A 86 2.99 11.30 13.50
CA LEU A 86 3.55 10.92 12.19
C LEU A 86 3.88 12.15 11.34
N VAL A 87 3.01 13.17 11.36
CA VAL A 87 3.24 14.46 10.67
C VAL A 87 4.49 15.14 11.22
N ARG A 88 4.62 15.24 12.55
CA ARG A 88 5.77 15.88 13.20
C ARG A 88 7.11 15.18 12.91
N HIS A 89 7.09 13.88 12.66
CA HIS A 89 8.28 13.09 12.35
C HIS A 89 8.47 12.84 10.85
N ASP A 90 7.73 13.58 10.00
CA ASP A 90 7.83 13.57 8.53
C ASP A 90 7.75 12.17 7.92
N PHE A 91 6.82 11.34 8.43
CA PHE A 91 6.60 10.00 7.90
C PHE A 91 5.97 10.04 6.51
N ASN A 92 6.36 9.11 5.64
CA ASN A 92 5.52 8.71 4.52
C ASN A 92 4.49 7.68 4.98
N ILE A 93 3.22 7.94 4.75
CA ILE A 93 2.11 7.07 5.18
C ILE A 93 1.51 6.39 3.95
N PHE A 94 1.56 5.07 3.89
CA PHE A 94 0.95 4.26 2.84
C PHE A 94 -0.34 3.64 3.37
N VAL A 95 -1.49 4.17 2.92
CA VAL A 95 -2.80 3.73 3.40
C VAL A 95 -3.49 2.84 2.40
N SER A 96 -4.01 1.73 2.87
CA SER A 96 -4.75 0.78 2.04
C SER A 96 -6.20 1.22 1.84
N ILE A 97 -6.57 1.60 0.60
CA ILE A 97 -7.96 1.92 0.21
C ILE A 97 -8.27 1.24 -1.13
N ASP A 98 -9.20 0.29 -1.13
CA ASP A 98 -9.51 -0.56 -2.29
C ASP A 98 -10.70 -0.05 -3.13
N GLY A 99 -11.04 1.22 -2.99
CA GLY A 99 -12.17 1.88 -3.65
C GLY A 99 -12.95 2.76 -2.67
N THR A 100 -14.08 3.27 -3.08
CA THR A 100 -14.95 4.11 -2.24
C THR A 100 -16.08 3.28 -1.61
N GLY A 101 -16.44 3.59 -0.37
CA GLY A 101 -17.59 3.01 0.32
C GLY A 101 -17.68 1.49 0.23
N ASP A 102 -18.73 0.99 -0.39
CA ASP A 102 -19.02 -0.44 -0.47
C ASP A 102 -17.92 -1.27 -1.15
N PHE A 103 -17.20 -0.71 -2.13
CA PHE A 103 -16.08 -1.42 -2.77
C PHE A 103 -14.98 -1.71 -1.77
N HIS A 104 -14.60 -0.74 -0.96
CA HIS A 104 -13.63 -0.94 0.11
C HIS A 104 -14.16 -1.91 1.17
N ASP A 105 -15.38 -1.67 1.66
CA ASP A 105 -15.97 -2.39 2.80
C ASP A 105 -16.32 -3.85 2.48
N ASN A 106 -16.51 -4.20 1.21
CA ASN A 106 -16.70 -5.59 0.79
C ASN A 106 -15.37 -6.39 0.90
N CYS A 107 -14.24 -5.71 0.71
CA CYS A 107 -12.92 -6.32 0.70
C CYS A 107 -12.20 -6.23 2.05
N ARG A 108 -12.39 -5.10 2.75
CA ARG A 108 -11.70 -4.78 4.00
C ARG A 108 -12.70 -4.52 5.11
N LYS A 109 -12.56 -5.32 6.16
CA LYS A 109 -13.38 -5.23 7.37
C LYS A 109 -12.47 -5.26 8.59
N ASP A 110 -12.95 -4.73 9.70
CA ASP A 110 -12.28 -4.91 10.98
C ASP A 110 -12.35 -6.36 11.47
N ILE A 111 -11.77 -6.64 12.62
CA ILE A 111 -11.75 -7.98 13.23
C ILE A 111 -13.14 -8.48 13.63
N HIS A 112 -14.12 -7.59 13.73
CA HIS A 112 -15.51 -7.88 14.07
C HIS A 112 -16.41 -7.96 12.83
N GLY A 113 -15.86 -7.73 11.63
CA GLY A 113 -16.61 -7.73 10.37
C GLY A 113 -17.30 -6.40 10.07
N ASN A 114 -17.00 -5.32 10.79
CA ASN A 114 -17.56 -4.00 10.54
C ASN A 114 -16.90 -3.33 9.33
N ARG A 115 -17.64 -2.39 8.75
CA ARG A 115 -17.18 -1.50 7.70
C ARG A 115 -16.09 -0.58 8.20
N THR A 116 -15.10 -0.28 7.37
CA THR A 116 -13.91 0.48 7.77
C THR A 116 -13.70 1.76 6.98
N PHE A 117 -14.31 1.90 5.80
CA PHE A 117 -14.08 3.03 4.91
C PHE A 117 -14.35 4.39 5.55
N SER A 118 -15.50 4.54 6.24
CA SER A 118 -15.85 5.81 6.86
C SER A 118 -14.82 6.27 7.88
N THR A 119 -14.40 5.37 8.79
CA THR A 119 -13.38 5.69 9.80
C THR A 119 -12.05 6.09 9.17
N ILE A 120 -11.63 5.36 8.14
CA ILE A 120 -10.38 5.66 7.43
C ILE A 120 -10.49 7.01 6.72
N TYR A 121 -11.62 7.27 6.09
CA TYR A 121 -11.88 8.52 5.38
C TYR A 121 -11.84 9.72 6.34
N ASP A 122 -12.46 9.61 7.52
CA ASP A 122 -12.45 10.65 8.55
C ASP A 122 -11.04 10.91 9.08
N ASN A 123 -10.27 9.86 9.35
CA ASN A 123 -8.86 9.96 9.77
C ASN A 123 -8.00 10.68 8.72
N LEU A 124 -8.17 10.34 7.44
CA LEU A 124 -7.45 11.01 6.35
C LEU A 124 -7.92 12.44 6.12
N SER A 125 -9.21 12.72 6.31
CA SER A 125 -9.75 14.08 6.25
C SER A 125 -9.11 14.96 7.30
N TYR A 126 -8.93 14.45 8.53
CA TYR A 126 -8.19 15.15 9.60
C TYR A 126 -6.79 15.54 9.16
N ILE A 127 -5.99 14.58 8.65
CA ILE A 127 -4.62 14.85 8.17
C ILE A 127 -4.61 15.93 7.07
N ARG A 128 -5.59 15.86 6.14
CA ARG A 128 -5.71 16.81 5.05
C ARG A 128 -6.07 18.22 5.54
N GLU A 129 -6.95 18.32 6.53
CA GLU A 129 -7.37 19.59 7.14
C GLU A 129 -6.22 20.24 7.93
N GLU A 130 -5.48 19.45 8.69
CA GLU A 130 -4.32 19.94 9.46
C GLU A 130 -3.15 20.35 8.56
N SER A 131 -2.88 19.62 7.46
CA SER A 131 -1.81 19.96 6.55
C SER A 131 -2.05 19.47 5.12
N VAL A 132 -2.53 20.37 4.26
CA VAL A 132 -2.71 20.08 2.82
C VAL A 132 -1.39 19.71 2.15
N SER A 133 -0.27 20.32 2.57
CA SER A 133 1.05 20.00 2.01
C SER A 133 1.47 18.59 2.37
N TYR A 134 1.35 18.20 3.64
CA TYR A 134 1.66 16.84 4.08
C TYR A 134 0.74 15.80 3.42
N TRP A 135 -0.56 16.07 3.38
CA TRP A 135 -1.51 15.26 2.64
C TRP A 135 -1.05 15.00 1.21
N LYS A 136 -0.63 16.04 0.49
CA LYS A 136 -0.19 15.90 -0.90
C LYS A 136 1.12 15.14 -1.08
N ASN A 137 2.08 15.32 -0.19
CA ASN A 137 3.45 14.85 -0.39
C ASN A 137 3.76 13.55 0.32
N ASN A 138 3.17 13.32 1.49
CA ASN A 138 3.56 12.23 2.39
C ASN A 138 2.50 11.14 2.57
N VAL A 139 1.24 11.40 2.20
CA VAL A 139 0.19 10.36 2.26
C VAL A 139 0.04 9.71 0.88
N HIS A 140 0.15 8.41 0.82
CA HIS A 140 0.09 7.61 -0.40
C HIS A 140 -0.99 6.54 -0.27
N ILE A 141 -1.81 6.38 -1.31
CA ILE A 141 -2.88 5.39 -1.31
C ILE A 141 -2.45 4.13 -2.05
N MET A 142 -2.59 2.99 -1.37
CA MET A 142 -2.35 1.66 -1.92
C MET A 142 -3.70 1.01 -2.21
N MET A 143 -3.96 0.67 -3.46
CA MET A 143 -5.22 0.07 -3.87
C MET A 143 -5.00 -1.38 -4.30
N THR A 144 -5.89 -2.27 -3.85
CA THR A 144 -5.95 -3.65 -4.34
C THR A 144 -7.31 -3.90 -4.97
N VAL A 145 -7.34 -4.20 -6.25
CA VAL A 145 -8.56 -4.49 -7.00
C VAL A 145 -8.87 -5.97 -6.88
N GLN A 146 -10.04 -6.29 -6.31
CA GLN A 146 -10.48 -7.68 -6.11
C GLN A 146 -11.02 -8.30 -7.39
N ASP A 147 -11.82 -7.54 -8.13
CA ASP A 147 -12.38 -7.92 -9.43
C ASP A 147 -12.16 -6.79 -10.42
N ILE A 148 -11.34 -7.08 -11.41
CA ILE A 148 -10.98 -6.10 -12.44
C ILE A 148 -12.20 -5.62 -13.24
N SER A 149 -13.27 -6.40 -13.31
CA SER A 149 -14.52 -6.00 -13.96
C SER A 149 -15.22 -4.83 -13.26
N SER A 150 -14.99 -4.65 -11.96
CA SER A 150 -15.53 -3.55 -11.17
C SER A 150 -14.66 -2.28 -11.23
N PHE A 151 -13.46 -2.39 -11.75
CA PHE A 151 -12.49 -1.28 -11.71
C PHE A 151 -12.95 -0.01 -12.43
N PRO A 152 -13.65 -0.05 -13.58
CA PRO A 152 -14.21 1.15 -14.20
C PRO A 152 -15.11 1.96 -13.25
N ILE A 153 -15.96 1.28 -12.50
CA ILE A 153 -16.86 1.93 -11.54
C ILE A 153 -16.07 2.53 -10.37
N ILE A 154 -15.10 1.77 -9.85
CA ILE A 154 -14.20 2.25 -8.78
C ILE A 154 -13.46 3.51 -9.26
N ALA A 155 -12.87 3.48 -10.44
CA ALA A 155 -12.13 4.60 -11.02
C ALA A 155 -13.01 5.84 -11.23
N GLN A 156 -14.27 5.65 -11.66
CA GLN A 156 -15.22 6.74 -11.80
C GLN A 156 -15.63 7.34 -10.45
N GLN A 157 -15.96 6.51 -9.47
CA GLN A 157 -16.30 6.97 -8.12
C GLN A 157 -15.12 7.67 -7.44
N TRP A 158 -13.91 7.22 -7.69
CA TRP A 158 -12.70 7.83 -7.13
C TRP A 158 -12.56 9.28 -7.56
N VAL A 159 -12.66 9.57 -8.86
CA VAL A 159 -12.52 10.95 -9.38
C VAL A 159 -13.70 11.86 -9.02
N LEU A 160 -14.83 11.27 -8.63
CA LEU A 160 -16.00 12.03 -8.12
C LEU A 160 -15.92 12.27 -6.60
N ASN A 161 -15.09 11.53 -5.87
CA ASN A 161 -14.96 11.70 -4.43
C ASN A 161 -14.22 13.02 -4.10
N PRO A 162 -14.74 13.88 -3.22
CA PRO A 162 -14.18 15.20 -2.94
C PRO A 162 -12.73 15.20 -2.47
N MET A 163 -12.32 14.22 -1.67
CA MET A 163 -10.98 14.10 -1.13
C MET A 163 -10.09 13.21 -2.01
N LEU A 164 -10.57 12.01 -2.37
CA LEU A 164 -9.74 11.02 -3.07
C LEU A 164 -9.36 11.45 -4.48
N LYS A 165 -10.16 12.31 -5.15
CA LYS A 165 -9.81 12.90 -6.46
C LYS A 165 -8.51 13.70 -6.44
N GLU A 166 -8.08 14.18 -5.29
CA GLU A 166 -6.82 14.91 -5.11
C GLU A 166 -5.60 13.95 -5.07
N LYS A 167 -5.85 12.65 -4.92
CA LYS A 167 -4.84 11.60 -4.78
C LYS A 167 -5.05 10.50 -5.79
N MET A 168 -4.15 10.41 -6.76
CA MET A 168 -4.07 9.17 -7.54
C MET A 168 -3.53 8.05 -6.64
N PRO A 169 -4.05 6.83 -6.73
CA PRO A 169 -3.45 5.71 -6.03
C PRO A 169 -1.97 5.59 -6.38
N TYR A 170 -1.11 5.55 -5.38
CA TYR A 170 0.34 5.40 -5.55
C TYR A 170 0.68 4.05 -6.20
N ARG A 171 -0.05 3.02 -5.81
CA ARG A 171 0.04 1.69 -6.40
C ARG A 171 -1.35 1.09 -6.54
N ILE A 172 -1.60 0.48 -7.70
CA ILE A 172 -2.80 -0.32 -7.97
C ILE A 172 -2.33 -1.75 -8.23
N SER A 173 -2.76 -2.67 -7.38
CA SER A 173 -2.45 -4.10 -7.50
C SER A 173 -3.74 -4.87 -7.68
N GLU A 174 -3.67 -5.98 -8.40
CA GLU A 174 -4.77 -6.94 -8.46
C GLU A 174 -4.56 -8.04 -7.41
N VAL A 175 -5.67 -8.60 -6.92
CA VAL A 175 -5.58 -9.82 -6.12
C VAL A 175 -5.02 -10.92 -7.01
N SER A 176 -3.81 -11.35 -6.70
CA SER A 176 -3.16 -12.43 -7.44
C SER A 176 -3.93 -13.73 -7.26
N THR A 177 -4.64 -14.15 -8.30
CA THR A 177 -5.23 -15.50 -8.41
C THR A 177 -4.16 -16.57 -8.71
N VAL A 178 -2.92 -16.16 -8.93
CA VAL A 178 -1.79 -16.97 -9.44
C VAL A 178 -1.21 -17.94 -8.41
N TYR A 179 -1.81 -18.15 -7.25
CA TYR A 179 -1.40 -19.30 -6.43
C TYR A 179 -1.95 -20.65 -6.91
N ASN A 180 -2.69 -20.67 -8.00
CA ASN A 180 -2.97 -21.91 -8.71
C ASN A 180 -1.80 -22.24 -9.64
N LYS A 181 -0.84 -23.00 -9.14
CA LYS A 181 0.40 -23.42 -9.83
C LYS A 181 0.22 -24.19 -11.14
N ASN A 182 -0.98 -24.37 -11.63
CA ASN A 182 -1.28 -25.29 -12.73
C ASN A 182 -1.86 -24.68 -14.00
N THR A 183 -1.98 -23.35 -14.12
CA THR A 183 -2.49 -22.76 -15.36
C THR A 183 -1.60 -21.61 -15.84
N GLN A 184 -0.60 -21.95 -16.65
CA GLN A 184 0.10 -21.00 -17.54
C GLN A 184 -0.77 -20.55 -18.72
N LYS A 185 -2.06 -20.85 -18.73
CA LYS A 185 -2.98 -20.40 -19.77
C LYS A 185 -3.84 -19.28 -19.22
N VAL A 186 -3.68 -18.10 -19.81
CA VAL A 186 -4.62 -16.99 -19.61
C VAL A 186 -5.98 -17.48 -20.10
N ASP A 187 -6.95 -17.55 -19.19
CA ASP A 187 -8.32 -17.92 -19.55
C ASP A 187 -8.90 -16.83 -20.48
N ALA A 188 -9.57 -17.26 -21.55
CA ALA A 188 -10.22 -16.34 -22.49
C ALA A 188 -11.26 -15.44 -21.81
N ALA A 189 -11.91 -15.92 -20.75
CA ALA A 189 -12.84 -15.12 -19.94
C ALA A 189 -12.11 -14.02 -19.17
N GLU A 190 -10.93 -14.32 -18.62
CA GLU A 190 -10.10 -13.34 -17.92
C GLU A 190 -9.58 -12.28 -18.90
N LEU A 191 -9.04 -12.69 -20.04
CA LEU A 191 -8.61 -11.77 -21.10
C LEU A 191 -9.74 -10.83 -21.53
N SER A 192 -10.95 -11.33 -21.64
CA SER A 192 -12.13 -10.55 -22.02
C SER A 192 -12.44 -9.43 -21.01
N LYS A 193 -12.12 -9.59 -19.71
CA LYS A 193 -12.28 -8.53 -18.71
C LYS A 193 -11.33 -7.35 -18.98
N TYR A 194 -10.07 -7.66 -19.30
CA TYR A 194 -9.08 -6.62 -19.64
C TYR A 194 -9.41 -5.91 -20.95
N MET A 195 -9.92 -6.63 -21.94
CA MET A 195 -10.36 -6.00 -23.19
C MET A 195 -11.48 -5.00 -22.96
N ARG A 196 -12.50 -5.35 -22.14
CA ARG A 196 -13.55 -4.40 -21.74
C ARG A 196 -13.01 -3.19 -20.97
N LEU A 197 -11.97 -3.40 -20.16
CA LEU A 197 -11.33 -2.31 -19.45
C LEU A 197 -10.64 -1.33 -20.40
N VAL A 198 -9.95 -1.85 -21.43
CA VAL A 198 -9.32 -1.04 -22.49
C VAL A 198 -10.38 -0.26 -23.29
N GLU A 199 -11.50 -0.91 -23.64
CA GLU A 199 -12.60 -0.25 -24.34
C GLU A 199 -13.20 0.88 -23.49
N TRP A 200 -13.47 0.60 -22.21
CA TRP A 200 -13.96 1.63 -21.30
C TRP A 200 -12.99 2.83 -21.21
N TYR A 201 -11.69 2.58 -21.15
CA TYR A 201 -10.68 3.64 -21.06
C TYR A 201 -10.62 4.49 -22.34
N LYS A 202 -10.85 3.89 -23.52
CA LYS A 202 -10.93 4.67 -24.78
C LYS A 202 -12.05 5.72 -24.75
N ASP A 203 -13.16 5.40 -24.08
CA ASP A 203 -14.30 6.31 -23.93
C ASP A 203 -14.10 7.31 -22.78
N HIS A 204 -13.13 7.07 -21.88
CA HIS A 204 -12.86 7.89 -20.69
C HIS A 204 -11.34 8.19 -20.54
N PRO A 205 -10.68 8.77 -21.56
CA PRO A 205 -9.20 8.91 -21.57
C PRO A 205 -8.67 9.85 -20.49
N ASP A 206 -9.51 10.74 -19.96
CA ASP A 206 -9.16 11.71 -18.92
C ASP A 206 -9.28 11.14 -17.50
N ASN A 207 -9.73 9.88 -17.33
CA ASN A 207 -9.79 9.26 -16.02
C ASN A 207 -8.38 8.95 -15.51
N GLY A 208 -7.89 9.76 -14.56
CA GLY A 208 -6.52 9.67 -14.05
C GLY A 208 -6.22 8.35 -13.35
N VAL A 209 -7.19 7.74 -12.67
CA VAL A 209 -7.00 6.44 -11.97
C VAL A 209 -6.78 5.34 -12.99
N MET A 210 -7.58 5.30 -14.05
CA MET A 210 -7.46 4.32 -15.11
C MET A 210 -6.15 4.52 -15.90
N LYS A 211 -5.80 5.77 -16.19
CA LYS A 211 -4.53 6.10 -16.82
C LYS A 211 -3.35 5.61 -15.98
N ASN A 212 -3.41 5.83 -14.67
CA ASN A 212 -2.37 5.38 -13.74
C ASN A 212 -2.24 3.84 -13.71
N PHE A 213 -3.39 3.13 -13.68
CA PHE A 213 -3.41 1.67 -13.76
C PHE A 213 -2.70 1.16 -15.02
N PHE A 214 -3.09 1.65 -16.18
CA PHE A 214 -2.46 1.22 -17.44
C PHE A 214 -0.99 1.61 -17.53
N THR A 215 -0.59 2.76 -17.00
CA THR A 215 0.83 3.16 -16.96
C THR A 215 1.64 2.19 -16.12
N MET A 216 1.18 1.82 -14.93
CA MET A 216 1.86 0.86 -14.06
C MET A 216 1.90 -0.52 -14.69
N TRP A 217 0.77 -0.97 -15.26
CA TRP A 217 0.67 -2.28 -15.88
C TRP A 217 1.58 -2.42 -17.10
N LEU A 218 1.65 -1.40 -17.96
CA LEU A 218 2.56 -1.37 -19.10
C LEU A 218 4.02 -1.30 -18.66
N ALA A 219 4.36 -0.52 -17.63
CA ALA A 219 5.72 -0.43 -17.09
C ALA A 219 6.23 -1.82 -16.63
N GLU A 220 5.41 -2.59 -15.93
CA GLU A 220 5.76 -3.96 -15.53
C GLU A 220 6.08 -4.89 -16.72
N TRP A 221 5.46 -4.66 -17.87
CA TRP A 221 5.72 -5.44 -19.09
C TRP A 221 6.97 -4.98 -19.83
N VAL A 222 7.21 -3.68 -19.87
CA VAL A 222 8.35 -3.06 -20.58
C VAL A 222 9.66 -3.26 -19.81
N GLU A 223 9.61 -3.22 -18.48
CA GLU A 223 10.79 -3.34 -17.62
C GLU A 223 11.20 -4.79 -17.34
N ARG A 224 10.36 -5.78 -17.67
CA ARG A 224 10.76 -7.19 -17.54
C ARG A 224 11.86 -7.50 -18.53
N PRO A 225 13.04 -7.97 -18.08
CA PRO A 225 14.05 -8.45 -19.02
C PRO A 225 13.44 -9.58 -19.84
N ILE A 226 13.55 -9.47 -21.17
CA ILE A 226 13.20 -10.58 -22.06
C ILE A 226 14.20 -11.69 -21.75
N ILE A 227 13.79 -12.66 -20.95
CA ILE A 227 14.56 -13.89 -20.77
C ILE A 227 14.44 -14.61 -22.11
N LYS A 228 15.47 -14.45 -22.94
CA LYS A 228 15.65 -15.34 -24.11
C LYS A 228 15.84 -16.74 -23.54
N LEU A 229 14.86 -17.59 -23.69
CA LEU A 229 14.99 -19.03 -23.50
C LEU A 229 15.80 -19.60 -24.69
N ASP A 230 17.07 -19.22 -24.77
CA ASP A 230 18.04 -19.89 -25.61
C ASP A 230 18.72 -20.97 -24.76
N GLN A 231 17.96 -21.99 -24.43
CA GLN A 231 18.52 -23.30 -24.08
C GLN A 231 17.57 -24.35 -24.60
N GLU A 232 17.88 -24.87 -25.76
CA GLU A 232 17.52 -26.21 -26.14
C GLU A 232 18.04 -27.13 -25.03
N VAL A 233 17.11 -27.78 -24.32
CA VAL A 233 17.47 -28.87 -23.41
C VAL A 233 17.54 -30.11 -24.29
N GLU A 234 18.77 -30.57 -24.57
CA GLU A 234 19.01 -31.95 -25.04
C GLU A 234 18.60 -32.98 -23.99
#